data_d5e456a8610e8a1f0dd0465c8c2416ae
#
_entry.id   d5e456a8610e8a1f0dd0465c8c2416ae
#
_cell.length_a   1.000
_cell.length_b   1.000
_cell.length_c   1.000
_cell.angle_alpha   90.00
_cell.angle_beta   90.00
_cell.angle_gamma   90.00
#
_symmetry.space_group_name_H-M   'P 1'
#
loop_
_entity.id
_entity.type
_entity.pdbx_description
1 polymer ?
#
loop_
_entity_poly.entity_id
_entity_poly.type
_entity_poly.pdbx_seq_one_letter_code
_entity_poly.pdbx_strand_id
1 'polypeptide(L)'
;MISDNQIIFIENVKHIKQFELQLEFNDKTIQVIDFYPFLSASLNPLIRKYLSYKEFSKFEIEGGDLEWNDYDLCFPIADLYQNKIIN
;
A
#
# COMPACT_ATOMS: atom_id res chain seq x y z
N MET A 1 8.79 -3.09 -18.59
CA MET A 1 9.94 -2.30 -18.12
C MET A 1 9.56 -0.83 -18.01
N ILE A 2 10.00 -0.17 -16.95
CA ILE A 2 9.69 1.23 -16.75
C ILE A 2 10.72 2.09 -17.50
N SER A 3 10.23 3.02 -18.33
CA SER A 3 11.15 3.93 -18.99
C SER A 3 11.58 5.03 -18.00
N ASP A 4 12.73 5.65 -18.26
CA ASP A 4 13.25 6.68 -17.38
C ASP A 4 12.32 7.89 -17.28
N ASN A 5 11.45 8.09 -18.28
CA ASN A 5 10.54 9.21 -18.33
C ASN A 5 9.17 8.89 -17.76
N GLN A 6 8.96 7.66 -17.34
CA GLN A 6 7.65 7.25 -16.88
C GLN A 6 7.53 7.42 -15.37
N ILE A 7 6.49 8.16 -14.97
CA ILE A 7 6.17 8.32 -13.56
C ILE A 7 5.14 7.26 -13.21
N ILE A 8 5.44 6.47 -12.19
CA ILE A 8 4.55 5.40 -11.75
C ILE A 8 3.72 5.88 -10.58
N PHE A 9 2.42 5.65 -10.66
CA PHE A 9 1.51 5.96 -9.57
C PHE A 9 0.36 4.95 -9.56
N ILE A 10 -0.39 4.94 -8.46
CA ILE A 10 -1.49 4.01 -8.28
C ILE A 10 -2.76 4.61 -8.85
N GLU A 11 -3.44 3.88 -9.73
CA GLU A 11 -4.70 4.32 -10.31
C GLU A 11 -5.89 3.76 -9.56
N ASN A 12 -5.76 2.57 -8.97
CA ASN A 12 -6.89 1.92 -8.36
C ASN A 12 -6.45 0.97 -7.25
N VAL A 13 -7.27 0.83 -6.21
CA VAL A 13 -7.03 -0.11 -5.13
C VAL A 13 -8.29 -0.89 -4.86
N LYS A 14 -8.14 -2.20 -4.69
CA LYS A 14 -9.25 -3.06 -4.36
C LYS A 14 -8.89 -3.87 -3.12
N HIS A 15 -9.78 -3.84 -2.12
CA HIS A 15 -9.60 -4.61 -0.89
C HIS A 15 -10.00 -6.05 -1.18
N ILE A 16 -9.03 -6.97 -1.16
CA ILE A 16 -9.27 -8.37 -1.50
C ILE A 16 -9.81 -9.12 -0.30
N LYS A 17 -9.03 -9.17 0.77
CA LYS A 17 -9.43 -9.81 2.01
C LYS A 17 -8.51 -9.36 3.13
N GLN A 18 -9.01 -9.35 4.36
CA GLN A 18 -8.22 -9.03 5.55
C GLN A 18 -7.24 -7.88 5.30
N PHE A 19 -5.95 -8.16 5.18
CA PHE A 19 -4.91 -7.13 5.01
C PHE A 19 -4.28 -7.17 3.62
N GLU A 20 -4.99 -7.74 2.63
CA GLU A 20 -4.52 -7.81 1.25
C GLU A 20 -5.22 -6.78 0.39
N LEU A 21 -4.43 -5.99 -0.31
CA LEU A 21 -4.94 -5.01 -1.26
C LEU A 21 -4.39 -5.31 -2.65
N GLN A 22 -5.23 -5.14 -3.66
CA GLN A 22 -4.80 -5.24 -5.04
C GLN A 22 -4.62 -3.83 -5.57
N LEU A 23 -3.39 -3.53 -5.98
CA LEU A 23 -3.05 -2.22 -6.51
C LEU A 23 -2.90 -2.30 -8.02
N GLU A 24 -3.53 -1.39 -8.72
CA GLU A 24 -3.35 -1.25 -10.17
C GLU A 24 -2.60 0.05 -10.43
N PHE A 25 -1.48 -0.05 -11.12
CA PHE A 25 -0.64 1.10 -11.44
C PHE A 25 -0.96 1.65 -12.81
N ASN A 26 -0.51 2.86 -13.08
CA ASN A 26 -0.82 3.53 -14.33
C ASN A 26 -0.25 2.86 -15.57
N ASP A 27 0.72 1.97 -15.42
CA ASP A 27 1.27 1.19 -16.52
C ASP A 27 0.60 -0.17 -16.68
N LYS A 28 -0.53 -0.39 -15.97
CA LYS A 28 -1.33 -1.62 -15.99
C LYS A 28 -0.72 -2.76 -15.17
N THR A 29 0.38 -2.52 -14.48
CA THR A 29 0.92 -3.51 -13.56
C THR A 29 -0.03 -3.67 -12.38
N ILE A 30 -0.25 -4.92 -11.97
CA ILE A 30 -1.11 -5.22 -10.82
C ILE A 30 -0.29 -5.97 -9.79
N GLN A 31 -0.38 -5.53 -8.54
CA GLN A 31 0.26 -6.20 -7.41
C GLN A 31 -0.81 -6.50 -6.36
N VAL A 32 -0.75 -7.71 -5.82
CA VAL A 32 -1.57 -8.06 -4.65
C VAL A 32 -0.61 -8.12 -3.47
N ILE A 33 -0.81 -7.24 -2.51
CA ILE A 33 0.13 -7.07 -1.40
C ILE A 33 -0.56 -7.42 -0.09
N ASP A 34 0.07 -8.30 0.68
CA ASP A 34 -0.38 -8.64 2.03
C ASP A 34 0.40 -7.76 3.01
N PHE A 35 -0.29 -6.85 3.66
CA PHE A 35 0.33 -5.91 4.59
C PHE A 35 0.49 -6.47 6.00
N TYR A 36 -0.08 -7.64 6.26
CA TYR A 36 -0.05 -8.20 7.60
C TYR A 36 1.37 -8.42 8.15
N PRO A 37 2.31 -8.99 7.37
CA PRO A 37 3.66 -9.19 7.89
C PRO A 37 4.32 -7.89 8.34
N PHE A 38 4.13 -6.82 7.58
CA PHE A 38 4.69 -5.51 7.94
C PHE A 38 4.04 -4.98 9.23
N LEU A 39 2.72 -5.02 9.28
CA LEU A 39 1.99 -4.46 10.42
C LEU A 39 2.25 -5.24 11.69
N SER A 40 2.28 -6.56 11.59
CA SER A 40 2.46 -7.40 12.78
C SER A 40 3.89 -7.38 13.30
N ALA A 41 4.86 -7.09 12.44
CA ALA A 41 6.26 -7.03 12.85
C ALA A 41 6.64 -5.70 13.50
N SER A 42 5.82 -4.67 13.34
CA SER A 42 6.13 -3.36 13.85
C SER A 42 5.95 -3.31 15.38
N LEU A 43 6.86 -2.62 16.05
CA LEU A 43 6.74 -2.35 17.48
C LEU A 43 6.11 -0.99 17.75
N ASN A 44 5.87 -0.21 16.72
CA ASN A 44 5.31 1.13 16.85
C ASN A 44 3.78 1.04 16.99
N PRO A 45 3.21 1.51 18.13
CA PRO A 45 1.75 1.44 18.31
C PRO A 45 0.97 2.18 17.23
N LEU A 46 1.54 3.24 16.65
CA LEU A 46 0.87 3.99 15.60
C LEU A 46 0.75 3.18 14.31
N ILE A 47 1.64 2.21 14.13
CA ILE A 47 1.58 1.30 13.00
C ILE A 47 0.68 0.11 13.34
N ARG A 48 0.85 -0.43 14.55
CA ARG A 48 0.10 -1.61 14.96
C ARG A 48 -1.40 -1.39 15.04
N LYS A 49 -1.86 -0.15 15.17
CA LYS A 49 -3.30 0.10 15.19
C LYS A 49 -3.98 -0.34 13.89
N TYR A 50 -3.21 -0.42 12.79
CA TYR A 50 -3.76 -0.86 11.51
C TYR A 50 -3.94 -2.38 11.42
N LEU A 51 -3.58 -3.12 12.47
CA LEU A 51 -3.97 -4.52 12.59
C LEU A 51 -5.46 -4.64 12.89
N SER A 52 -6.11 -3.54 13.26
CA SER A 52 -7.56 -3.49 13.34
C SER A 52 -8.11 -3.37 11.92
N TYR A 53 -8.99 -4.29 11.55
CA TYR A 53 -9.59 -4.28 10.22
C TYR A 53 -10.26 -2.93 9.92
N LYS A 54 -10.92 -2.38 10.95
CA LYS A 54 -11.60 -1.10 10.83
C LYS A 54 -10.63 0.02 10.43
N GLU A 55 -9.46 0.04 11.06
CA GLU A 55 -8.46 1.06 10.74
C GLU A 55 -7.80 0.78 9.41
N PHE A 56 -7.49 -0.48 9.13
CA PHE A 56 -6.84 -0.84 7.87
C PHE A 56 -7.72 -0.51 6.66
N SER A 57 -9.02 -0.66 6.78
CA SER A 57 -9.92 -0.42 5.64
C SER A 57 -10.09 1.05 5.29
N LYS A 58 -9.47 1.95 6.04
CA LYS A 58 -9.54 3.39 5.78
C LYS A 58 -8.49 3.88 4.80
N PHE A 59 -7.91 3.00 4.00
CA PHE A 59 -6.92 3.39 3.01
C PHE A 59 -7.53 4.33 1.97
N GLU A 60 -6.67 5.19 1.40
CA GLU A 60 -7.08 6.13 0.36
C GLU A 60 -5.96 6.28 -0.66
N ILE A 61 -6.35 6.73 -1.86
CA ILE A 61 -5.38 7.12 -2.88
C ILE A 61 -5.34 8.65 -2.88
N GLU A 62 -4.16 9.20 -2.61
CA GLU A 62 -3.98 10.65 -2.61
C GLU A 62 -2.82 10.98 -3.54
N GLY A 63 -3.15 11.66 -4.66
CA GLY A 63 -2.13 12.03 -5.62
C GLY A 63 -1.36 10.86 -6.19
N GLY A 64 -2.00 9.70 -6.29
CA GLY A 64 -1.35 8.50 -6.82
C GLY A 64 -0.64 7.66 -5.76
N ASP A 65 -0.64 8.10 -4.50
CA ASP A 65 -0.03 7.38 -3.39
C ASP A 65 -1.09 6.64 -2.58
N LEU A 66 -0.71 5.46 -2.08
CA LEU A 66 -1.55 4.74 -1.13
C LEU A 66 -1.19 5.22 0.28
N GLU A 67 -2.18 5.69 1.01
CA GLU A 67 -1.94 6.22 2.34
C GLU A 67 -3.13 5.95 3.25
N TRP A 68 -2.90 6.07 4.56
CA TRP A 68 -3.93 5.95 5.58
C TRP A 68 -3.89 7.18 6.45
N ASN A 69 -5.07 7.69 6.78
CA ASN A 69 -5.24 8.72 7.80
C ASN A 69 -4.33 9.93 7.57
N ASP A 70 -4.42 10.51 6.36
CA ASP A 70 -3.68 11.71 6.01
C ASP A 70 -2.17 11.51 6.16
N TYR A 71 -1.67 10.44 5.55
CA TYR A 71 -0.24 10.07 5.53
C TYR A 71 0.31 9.65 6.89
N ASP A 72 -0.56 9.27 7.81
CA ASP A 72 -0.12 8.65 9.08
C ASP A 72 0.63 7.34 8.80
N LEU A 73 0.20 6.63 7.76
CA LEU A 73 0.88 5.44 7.26
C LEU A 73 0.91 5.51 5.74
N CYS A 74 2.07 5.35 5.15
CA CYS A 74 2.19 5.31 3.69
C CYS A 74 3.41 4.47 3.32
N PHE A 75 3.49 4.12 2.04
CA PHE A 75 4.58 3.30 1.53
C PHE A 75 5.12 3.91 0.24
N PRO A 76 6.44 3.85 0.02
CA PRO A 76 6.99 4.33 -1.24
C PRO A 76 6.41 3.57 -2.43
N ILE A 77 6.12 4.29 -3.50
CA ILE A 77 5.55 3.68 -4.70
C ILE A 77 6.47 2.57 -5.23
N ALA A 78 7.78 2.80 -5.20
CA ALA A 78 8.73 1.79 -5.71
C ALA A 78 8.61 0.48 -4.95
N ASP A 79 8.43 0.55 -3.62
CA ASP A 79 8.30 -0.64 -2.79
C ASP A 79 6.99 -1.37 -3.11
N LEU A 80 5.91 -0.63 -3.28
CA LEU A 80 4.62 -1.22 -3.62
C LEU A 80 4.66 -1.84 -5.02
N TYR A 81 5.28 -1.15 -5.95
CA TYR A 81 5.38 -1.61 -7.32
C TYR A 81 6.13 -2.94 -7.40
N GLN A 82 7.14 -3.11 -6.57
CA GLN A 82 7.95 -4.33 -6.54
C GLN A 82 7.44 -5.35 -5.52
N ASN A 83 6.41 -5.00 -4.77
CA ASN A 83 5.87 -5.83 -3.70
C ASN A 83 6.93 -6.16 -2.64
N LYS A 84 7.67 -5.13 -2.23
CA LYS A 84 8.77 -5.27 -1.28
C LYS A 84 8.60 -4.38 -0.06
N ILE A 85 7.46 -4.53 0.61
CA ILE A 85 7.20 -3.76 1.83
C ILE A 85 7.57 -4.52 3.10
N ILE A 86 8.19 -5.65 2.95
CA ILE A 86 8.55 -6.49 4.09
C ILE A 86 9.79 -5.93 4.77
N ASN A 87 9.82 -6.02 6.08
CA ASN A 87 10.98 -5.61 6.86
C ASN A 87 12.19 -6.49 6.59
#